data_51d3789e919346915598adf393ea68c4
#
_entry.id   51d3789e919346915598adf393ea68c4
#
_cell.length_a   1.000
_cell.length_b   1.000
_cell.length_c   1.000
_cell.angle_alpha   90.00
_cell.angle_beta   90.00
_cell.angle_gamma   90.00
#
_symmetry.space_group_name_H-M   'P 1'
#
loop_
_entity.id
_entity.type
_entity.pdbx_description
1 polymer ?
#
loop_
_entity_poly.entity_id
_entity_poly.type
_entity_poly.pdbx_seq_one_letter_code
_entity_poly.pdbx_strand_id
1 'polypeptide(L)'
;MSLAQSKVDGMTVFNTNEVNIKKQPMFFGQPLGVQRYDFFKYPVFDRLTTQQLGYFWRPEEVSLQKDRGDYQSLRPEQKHIYTSNLKYQIMLDSVQGRAPGMAFIPYCSLPELESCMEVWGFMEMIHSRSYTYVIKNVYPDPSEVFDKIISDPRILERAASVTESYDDFINYAQEWGTGNMWKESWKDSEASNVTRKELKRKLYRAVANVNILEGCLLYTSPSPRDTG
;
A
#
# COMPACT_ATOMS: atom_id res chain seq x y z
N MET A 1 -28.54 21.61 -24.04
CA MET A 1 -28.84 20.28 -23.46
C MET A 1 -28.29 20.27 -22.06
N SER A 2 -29.13 20.34 -21.04
CA SER A 2 -28.74 20.12 -19.65
C SER A 2 -28.39 18.63 -19.54
N LEU A 3 -27.12 18.32 -19.30
CA LEU A 3 -26.73 16.99 -18.84
C LEU A 3 -27.46 16.81 -17.48
N ALA A 4 -28.49 15.96 -17.48
CA ALA A 4 -29.15 15.60 -16.25
C ALA A 4 -28.05 15.08 -15.32
N GLN A 5 -27.89 15.72 -14.15
CA GLN A 5 -27.04 15.22 -13.08
C GLN A 5 -27.55 13.83 -12.72
N SER A 6 -26.93 12.79 -13.27
CA SER A 6 -27.18 11.44 -12.84
C SER A 6 -26.63 11.34 -11.42
N LYS A 7 -27.50 11.07 -10.45
CA LYS A 7 -27.04 10.68 -9.11
C LYS A 7 -26.11 9.50 -9.29
N VAL A 8 -24.88 9.66 -8.82
CA VAL A 8 -23.90 8.57 -8.83
C VAL A 8 -24.26 7.62 -7.72
N ASP A 9 -24.90 6.50 -8.08
CA ASP A 9 -25.20 5.41 -7.17
C ASP A 9 -24.09 4.36 -7.26
N GLY A 10 -23.07 4.46 -6.40
CA GLY A 10 -21.98 3.50 -6.32
C GLY A 10 -20.59 4.07 -6.65
N MET A 11 -19.62 3.19 -6.83
CA MET A 11 -18.26 3.57 -7.23
C MET A 11 -18.25 4.10 -8.67
N THR A 12 -17.54 5.20 -8.90
CA THR A 12 -17.37 5.79 -10.22
C THR A 12 -15.96 6.30 -10.38
N VAL A 13 -15.44 6.22 -11.62
CA VAL A 13 -14.16 6.83 -11.99
C VAL A 13 -14.29 8.35 -12.13
N PHE A 14 -15.50 8.84 -12.37
CA PHE A 14 -15.74 10.27 -12.56
C PHE A 14 -17.08 10.68 -11.93
N ASN A 15 -16.99 11.34 -10.78
CA ASN A 15 -18.14 11.95 -10.14
C ASN A 15 -18.37 13.36 -10.71
N THR A 16 -19.53 13.56 -11.32
CA THR A 16 -19.93 14.86 -11.92
C THR A 16 -20.67 15.77 -10.93
N ASN A 17 -20.91 15.30 -9.70
CA ASN A 17 -21.54 16.11 -8.67
C ASN A 17 -20.57 17.18 -8.15
N GLU A 18 -21.10 18.32 -7.74
CA GLU A 18 -20.32 19.31 -7.01
C GLU A 18 -20.06 18.81 -5.57
N VAL A 19 -18.79 18.56 -5.28
CA VAL A 19 -18.35 18.04 -3.99
C VAL A 19 -17.61 19.12 -3.20
N ASN A 20 -18.12 19.44 -2.00
CA ASN A 20 -17.44 20.34 -1.10
C ASN A 20 -16.33 19.60 -0.33
N ILE A 21 -15.09 19.68 -0.82
CA ILE A 21 -13.91 19.02 -0.27
C ILE A 21 -13.71 19.35 1.24
N LYS A 22 -14.00 20.59 1.66
CA LYS A 22 -13.85 21.00 3.08
C LYS A 22 -14.72 20.18 4.03
N LYS A 23 -15.86 19.68 3.54
CA LYS A 23 -16.81 18.88 4.32
C LYS A 23 -16.58 17.37 4.19
N GLN A 24 -15.79 16.92 3.22
CA GLN A 24 -15.54 15.49 3.02
C GLN A 24 -14.72 14.90 4.18
N PRO A 25 -15.01 13.66 4.61
CA PRO A 25 -14.10 12.88 5.45
C PRO A 25 -12.90 12.42 4.63
N MET A 26 -11.87 11.86 5.27
CA MET A 26 -10.74 11.23 4.56
C MET A 26 -11.19 10.01 3.74
N PHE A 27 -12.06 9.20 4.33
CA PHE A 27 -12.60 7.98 3.71
C PHE A 27 -14.12 7.92 3.83
N PHE A 28 -14.74 7.20 2.90
CA PHE A 28 -16.18 6.95 2.90
C PHE A 28 -17.05 8.22 2.76
N GLY A 29 -16.56 9.22 2.08
CA GLY A 29 -17.33 10.37 1.63
C GLY A 29 -17.87 10.17 0.22
N GLN A 30 -18.13 11.27 -0.49
CA GLN A 30 -18.50 11.22 -1.91
C GLN A 30 -17.32 10.69 -2.75
N PRO A 31 -17.58 9.99 -3.86
CA PRO A 31 -16.53 9.64 -4.81
C PRO A 31 -15.77 10.88 -5.28
N LEU A 32 -14.50 10.70 -5.62
CA LEU A 32 -13.70 11.76 -6.18
C LEU A 32 -14.22 12.16 -7.57
N GLY A 33 -14.21 13.46 -7.84
CA GLY A 33 -14.51 14.03 -9.14
C GLY A 33 -13.26 14.63 -9.76
N VAL A 34 -13.31 15.93 -10.09
CA VAL A 34 -12.11 16.63 -10.57
C VAL A 34 -11.08 16.71 -9.44
N GLN A 35 -9.87 16.20 -9.70
CA GLN A 35 -8.76 16.33 -8.77
C GLN A 35 -8.31 17.79 -8.71
N ARG A 36 -8.43 18.40 -7.54
CA ARG A 36 -8.09 19.79 -7.30
C ARG A 36 -7.00 19.87 -6.24
N TYR A 37 -5.90 20.49 -6.62
CA TYR A 37 -4.74 20.71 -5.75
C TYR A 37 -4.55 22.19 -5.38
N ASP A 38 -5.58 23.02 -5.55
CA ASP A 38 -5.62 24.41 -5.13
C ASP A 38 -6.08 24.60 -3.69
N PHE A 39 -6.64 23.56 -3.07
CA PHE A 39 -7.03 23.54 -1.67
C PHE A 39 -6.86 22.14 -1.07
N PHE A 40 -6.23 22.07 0.08
CA PHE A 40 -6.05 20.83 0.84
C PHE A 40 -6.75 20.92 2.20
N LYS A 41 -7.56 19.92 2.52
CA LYS A 41 -8.12 19.79 3.87
C LYS A 41 -7.05 19.33 4.87
N TYR A 42 -6.17 18.45 4.44
CA TYR A 42 -5.03 17.94 5.22
C TYR A 42 -3.71 18.12 4.45
N PRO A 43 -3.10 19.31 4.48
CA PRO A 43 -1.88 19.61 3.72
C PRO A 43 -0.68 18.69 4.02
N VAL A 44 -0.77 17.90 5.09
CA VAL A 44 0.26 16.90 5.43
C VAL A 44 0.42 15.86 4.33
N PHE A 45 -0.67 15.42 3.70
CA PHE A 45 -0.60 14.39 2.66
C PHE A 45 0.05 14.91 1.38
N ASP A 46 -0.23 16.15 1.00
CA ASP A 46 0.45 16.80 -0.13
C ASP A 46 1.95 16.96 0.11
N ARG A 47 2.34 17.37 1.35
CA ARG A 47 3.76 17.42 1.72
C ARG A 47 4.43 16.05 1.67
N LEU A 48 3.75 14.99 2.14
CA LEU A 48 4.26 13.62 2.08
C LEU A 48 4.40 13.15 0.63
N THR A 49 3.44 13.46 -0.24
CA THR A 49 3.51 13.17 -1.67
C THR A 49 4.74 13.82 -2.29
N THR A 50 4.93 15.12 -2.07
CA THR A 50 6.08 15.88 -2.59
C THR A 50 7.40 15.32 -2.05
N GLN A 51 7.45 14.96 -0.77
CA GLN A 51 8.63 14.38 -0.15
C GLN A 51 8.98 13.02 -0.74
N GLN A 52 8.00 12.13 -0.92
CA GLN A 52 8.20 10.82 -1.53
C GLN A 52 8.69 10.94 -2.98
N LEU A 53 8.10 11.84 -3.78
CA LEU A 53 8.56 12.10 -5.15
C LEU A 53 10.01 12.61 -5.19
N GLY A 54 10.44 13.36 -4.17
CA GLY A 54 11.83 13.82 -4.02
C GLY A 54 12.83 12.68 -3.70
N TYR A 55 12.34 11.53 -3.25
CA TYR A 55 13.16 10.34 -2.98
C TYR A 55 13.16 9.34 -4.14
N PHE A 56 12.61 9.72 -5.29
CA PHE A 56 12.62 8.85 -6.46
C PHE A 56 14.04 8.45 -6.86
N TRP A 57 14.24 7.18 -7.15
CA TRP A 57 15.49 6.59 -7.64
C TRP A 57 15.19 5.36 -8.52
N ARG A 58 16.16 4.95 -9.30
CA ARG A 58 16.07 3.73 -10.12
C ARG A 58 17.07 2.70 -9.62
N PRO A 59 16.71 1.42 -9.58
CA PRO A 59 17.62 0.38 -9.12
C PRO A 59 18.98 0.37 -9.86
N GLU A 60 18.95 0.71 -11.13
CA GLU A 60 20.12 0.72 -12.01
C GLU A 60 21.15 1.83 -11.67
N GLU A 61 20.78 2.79 -10.84
CA GLU A 61 21.69 3.85 -10.36
C GLU A 61 22.67 3.32 -9.30
N VAL A 62 22.37 2.14 -8.72
CA VAL A 62 23.22 1.48 -7.73
C VAL A 62 24.09 0.42 -8.43
N SER A 63 25.44 0.59 -8.37
CA SER A 63 26.36 -0.39 -8.92
C SER A 63 26.46 -1.62 -8.03
N LEU A 64 26.14 -2.79 -8.57
CA LEU A 64 26.25 -4.10 -7.90
C LEU A 64 27.41 -4.96 -8.45
N GLN A 65 28.41 -4.34 -9.10
CA GLN A 65 29.48 -5.07 -9.79
C GLN A 65 30.32 -5.95 -8.84
N LYS A 66 30.47 -5.52 -7.60
CA LYS A 66 31.25 -6.28 -6.59
C LYS A 66 30.39 -7.25 -5.79
N ASP A 67 29.10 -7.00 -5.70
CA ASP A 67 28.19 -7.66 -4.75
C ASP A 67 28.12 -9.19 -4.96
N ARG A 68 28.23 -9.65 -6.19
CA ARG A 68 28.30 -11.11 -6.48
C ARG A 68 29.53 -11.75 -5.85
N GLY A 69 30.69 -11.13 -5.98
CA GLY A 69 31.93 -11.62 -5.38
C GLY A 69 31.87 -11.57 -3.86
N ASP A 70 31.38 -10.46 -3.33
CA ASP A 70 31.22 -10.27 -1.89
C ASP A 70 30.25 -11.30 -1.31
N TYR A 71 29.09 -11.52 -1.95
CA TYR A 71 28.12 -12.54 -1.55
C TYR A 71 28.73 -13.96 -1.58
N GLN A 72 29.52 -14.28 -2.63
CA GLN A 72 30.17 -15.60 -2.73
C GLN A 72 31.15 -15.83 -1.59
N SER A 73 31.82 -14.79 -1.09
CA SER A 73 32.77 -14.86 0.01
C SER A 73 32.13 -14.97 1.39
N LEU A 74 30.82 -14.71 1.52
CA LEU A 74 30.10 -14.82 2.78
C LEU A 74 30.08 -16.27 3.30
N ARG A 75 30.10 -16.41 4.63
CA ARG A 75 29.89 -17.69 5.30
C ARG A 75 28.45 -18.20 5.08
N PRO A 76 28.20 -19.52 5.16
CA PRO A 76 26.87 -20.08 4.93
C PRO A 76 25.76 -19.42 5.76
N GLU A 77 26.04 -19.10 7.02
CA GLU A 77 25.09 -18.47 7.93
C GLU A 77 24.72 -17.05 7.48
N GLN A 78 25.71 -16.30 7.02
CA GLN A 78 25.51 -14.94 6.50
C GLN A 78 24.69 -14.97 5.20
N LYS A 79 24.99 -15.90 4.29
CA LYS A 79 24.20 -16.13 3.07
C LYS A 79 22.75 -16.48 3.41
N HIS A 80 22.55 -17.34 4.42
CA HIS A 80 21.23 -17.72 4.86
C HIS A 80 20.42 -16.51 5.38
N ILE A 81 21.03 -15.69 6.25
CA ILE A 81 20.39 -14.48 6.79
C ILE A 81 20.04 -13.51 5.66
N TYR A 82 21.00 -13.22 4.78
CA TYR A 82 20.82 -12.31 3.66
C TYR A 82 19.68 -12.75 2.73
N THR A 83 19.71 -14.03 2.32
CA THR A 83 18.69 -14.59 1.41
C THR A 83 17.31 -14.64 2.06
N SER A 84 17.23 -15.02 3.34
CA SER A 84 15.97 -15.08 4.08
C SER A 84 15.35 -13.69 4.26
N ASN A 85 16.18 -12.67 4.53
CA ASN A 85 15.73 -11.29 4.63
C ASN A 85 15.19 -10.77 3.29
N LEU A 86 15.92 -10.99 2.18
CA LEU A 86 15.44 -10.62 0.84
C LEU A 86 14.10 -11.26 0.51
N LYS A 87 13.93 -12.56 0.77
CA LYS A 87 12.67 -13.26 0.54
C LYS A 87 11.52 -12.65 1.33
N TYR A 88 11.77 -12.32 2.59
CA TYR A 88 10.80 -11.71 3.45
C TYR A 88 10.37 -10.33 2.94
N GLN A 89 11.33 -9.46 2.59
CA GLN A 89 11.06 -8.13 2.05
C GLN A 89 10.29 -8.20 0.73
N ILE A 90 10.70 -9.06 -0.20
CA ILE A 90 10.00 -9.26 -1.48
C ILE A 90 8.53 -9.63 -1.26
N MET A 91 8.26 -10.54 -0.32
CA MET A 91 6.90 -10.95 0.00
C MET A 91 6.07 -9.79 0.54
N LEU A 92 6.62 -9.04 1.49
CA LEU A 92 5.92 -7.92 2.12
C LEU A 92 5.65 -6.78 1.14
N ASP A 93 6.66 -6.34 0.37
CA ASP A 93 6.51 -5.25 -0.59
C ASP A 93 5.59 -5.64 -1.76
N SER A 94 5.48 -6.95 -2.05
CA SER A 94 4.47 -7.44 -2.99
C SER A 94 3.04 -7.26 -2.47
N VAL A 95 2.83 -7.38 -1.16
CA VAL A 95 1.54 -7.09 -0.51
C VAL A 95 1.32 -5.58 -0.44
N GLN A 96 2.30 -4.84 0.08
CA GLN A 96 2.23 -3.39 0.27
C GLN A 96 2.07 -2.63 -1.05
N GLY A 97 2.68 -3.08 -2.14
CA GLY A 97 2.52 -2.47 -3.46
C GLY A 97 1.11 -2.57 -4.05
N ARG A 98 0.32 -3.56 -3.61
CA ARG A 98 -1.08 -3.72 -4.04
C ARG A 98 -2.07 -3.09 -3.07
N ALA A 99 -1.74 -3.08 -1.79
CA ALA A 99 -2.67 -2.73 -0.72
C ALA A 99 -3.25 -1.31 -0.82
N PRO A 100 -2.48 -0.24 -1.11
CA PRO A 100 -3.05 1.09 -1.25
C PRO A 100 -4.14 1.14 -2.33
N GLY A 101 -3.87 0.56 -3.51
CA GLY A 101 -4.80 0.53 -4.63
C GLY A 101 -6.05 -0.31 -4.38
N MET A 102 -5.93 -1.43 -3.69
CA MET A 102 -7.05 -2.35 -3.45
C MET A 102 -7.85 -1.99 -2.20
N ALA A 103 -7.18 -1.57 -1.12
CA ALA A 103 -7.81 -1.39 0.17
C ALA A 103 -8.21 0.06 0.46
N PHE A 104 -7.42 1.06 0.05
CA PHE A 104 -7.61 2.42 0.53
C PHE A 104 -8.08 3.39 -0.54
N ILE A 105 -7.46 3.42 -1.71
CA ILE A 105 -7.80 4.36 -2.79
C ILE A 105 -9.28 4.29 -3.18
N PRO A 106 -9.92 3.10 -3.30
CA PRO A 106 -11.33 3.03 -3.68
C PRO A 106 -12.30 3.72 -2.73
N TYR A 107 -11.89 3.93 -1.49
CA TYR A 107 -12.72 4.54 -0.43
C TYR A 107 -12.25 5.94 -0.04
N CYS A 108 -11.23 6.46 -0.71
CA CYS A 108 -10.68 7.78 -0.48
C CYS A 108 -11.64 8.88 -0.95
N SER A 109 -11.71 9.98 -0.20
CA SER A 109 -12.63 11.09 -0.50
C SER A 109 -11.91 12.44 -0.64
N LEU A 110 -10.57 12.44 -0.61
CA LEU A 110 -9.74 13.65 -0.68
C LEU A 110 -8.63 13.49 -1.69
N PRO A 111 -8.45 14.43 -2.64
CA PRO A 111 -7.43 14.35 -3.69
C PRO A 111 -6.00 14.25 -3.15
N GLU A 112 -5.67 15.00 -2.09
CA GLU A 112 -4.35 14.98 -1.47
C GLU A 112 -4.02 13.64 -0.81
N LEU A 113 -5.02 12.96 -0.28
CA LEU A 113 -4.85 11.62 0.31
C LEU A 113 -4.73 10.56 -0.78
N GLU A 114 -5.52 10.67 -1.86
CA GLU A 114 -5.42 9.79 -3.02
C GLU A 114 -4.01 9.82 -3.62
N SER A 115 -3.49 11.01 -3.97
CA SER A 115 -2.15 11.14 -4.54
C SER A 115 -1.05 10.64 -3.61
N CYS A 116 -1.20 10.82 -2.30
CA CYS A 116 -0.26 10.28 -1.31
C CYS A 116 -0.22 8.74 -1.34
N MET A 117 -1.37 8.09 -1.46
CA MET A 117 -1.46 6.63 -1.53
C MET A 117 -1.01 6.08 -2.89
N GLU A 118 -1.25 6.80 -3.99
CA GLU A 118 -0.74 6.43 -5.32
C GLU A 118 0.78 6.45 -5.36
N VAL A 119 1.40 7.51 -4.81
CA VAL A 119 2.86 7.60 -4.73
C VAL A 119 3.43 6.55 -3.78
N TRP A 120 2.76 6.23 -2.68
CA TRP A 120 3.18 5.12 -1.83
C TRP A 120 3.22 3.80 -2.61
N GLY A 121 2.14 3.41 -3.30
CA GLY A 121 2.13 2.20 -4.13
C GLY A 121 3.20 2.21 -5.24
N PHE A 122 3.48 3.39 -5.81
CA PHE A 122 4.58 3.57 -6.77
C PHE A 122 5.96 3.31 -6.14
N MET A 123 6.22 3.80 -4.93
CA MET A 123 7.49 3.55 -4.23
C MET A 123 7.67 2.07 -3.89
N GLU A 124 6.62 1.38 -3.46
CA GLU A 124 6.67 -0.07 -3.21
C GLU A 124 6.99 -0.88 -4.48
N MET A 125 6.49 -0.42 -5.63
CA MET A 125 6.87 -1.02 -6.92
C MET A 125 8.36 -0.84 -7.22
N ILE A 126 8.94 0.31 -6.89
CA ILE A 126 10.38 0.56 -7.03
C ILE A 126 11.18 -0.39 -6.11
N HIS A 127 10.75 -0.57 -4.85
CA HIS A 127 11.36 -1.53 -3.92
C HIS A 127 11.36 -2.94 -4.50
N SER A 128 10.21 -3.42 -4.96
CA SER A 128 10.08 -4.76 -5.57
C SER A 128 11.01 -4.95 -6.79
N ARG A 129 11.13 -3.92 -7.65
CA ARG A 129 12.07 -3.95 -8.78
C ARG A 129 13.52 -3.98 -8.32
N SER A 130 13.83 -3.30 -7.23
CA SER A 130 15.17 -3.23 -6.66
C SER A 130 15.63 -4.59 -6.13
N TYR A 131 14.76 -5.30 -5.43
CA TYR A 131 15.09 -6.68 -5.00
C TYR A 131 15.35 -7.60 -6.19
N THR A 132 14.54 -7.48 -7.24
CA THR A 132 14.78 -8.23 -8.48
C THR A 132 16.13 -7.88 -9.10
N TYR A 133 16.49 -6.59 -9.12
CA TYR A 133 17.77 -6.13 -9.62
C TYR A 133 18.94 -6.69 -8.79
N VAL A 134 18.84 -6.65 -7.46
CA VAL A 134 19.84 -7.25 -6.55
C VAL A 134 19.99 -8.75 -6.82
N ILE A 135 18.88 -9.48 -6.87
CA ILE A 135 18.91 -10.94 -7.04
C ILE A 135 19.55 -11.32 -8.39
N LYS A 136 19.19 -10.64 -9.48
CA LYS A 136 19.78 -10.89 -10.81
C LYS A 136 21.29 -10.64 -10.85
N ASN A 137 21.81 -9.71 -10.07
CA ASN A 137 23.22 -9.37 -10.06
C ASN A 137 24.04 -10.22 -9.09
N VAL A 138 23.43 -10.64 -7.98
CA VAL A 138 24.11 -11.36 -6.89
C VAL A 138 24.06 -12.88 -7.07
N TYR A 139 22.91 -13.44 -7.43
CA TYR A 139 22.71 -14.88 -7.53
C TYR A 139 23.02 -15.40 -8.94
N PRO A 140 23.63 -16.61 -9.06
CA PRO A 140 23.79 -17.27 -10.35
C PRO A 140 22.46 -17.59 -11.03
N ASP A 141 21.48 -18.05 -10.24
CA ASP A 141 20.12 -18.35 -10.68
C ASP A 141 19.11 -17.64 -9.78
N PRO A 142 18.40 -16.60 -10.29
CA PRO A 142 17.37 -15.90 -9.56
C PRO A 142 16.21 -16.77 -9.09
N SER A 143 15.91 -17.88 -9.78
CA SER A 143 14.81 -18.78 -9.42
C SER A 143 15.04 -19.48 -8.08
N GLU A 144 16.29 -19.69 -7.69
CA GLU A 144 16.64 -20.25 -6.38
C GLU A 144 16.09 -19.43 -5.21
N VAL A 145 15.86 -18.13 -5.43
CA VAL A 145 15.29 -17.23 -4.42
C VAL A 145 13.79 -17.13 -4.60
N PHE A 146 13.32 -16.77 -5.82
CA PHE A 146 11.92 -16.45 -6.07
C PHE A 146 10.99 -17.65 -5.88
N ASP A 147 11.36 -18.82 -6.41
CA ASP A 147 10.50 -20.01 -6.36
C ASP A 147 10.33 -20.59 -4.93
N LYS A 148 11.18 -20.15 -4.01
CA LYS A 148 11.16 -20.62 -2.62
C LYS A 148 10.55 -19.61 -1.63
N ILE A 149 10.04 -18.48 -2.08
CA ILE A 149 9.44 -17.48 -1.18
C ILE A 149 8.17 -18.03 -0.54
N ILE A 150 7.22 -18.46 -1.37
CA ILE A 150 5.91 -18.98 -0.91
C ILE A 150 5.97 -20.37 -0.29
N SER A 151 7.11 -21.05 -0.37
CA SER A 151 7.31 -22.36 0.25
C SER A 151 7.89 -22.29 1.67
N ASP A 152 8.31 -21.11 2.15
CA ASP A 152 8.80 -20.93 3.52
C ASP A 152 7.65 -20.54 4.46
N PRO A 153 7.19 -21.46 5.35
CA PRO A 153 6.04 -21.20 6.20
C PRO A 153 6.25 -20.05 7.18
N ARG A 154 7.49 -19.76 7.56
CA ARG A 154 7.79 -18.64 8.47
C ARG A 154 7.62 -17.29 7.79
N ILE A 155 7.89 -17.20 6.48
CA ILE A 155 7.65 -16.01 5.69
C ILE A 155 6.14 -15.80 5.54
N LEU A 156 5.40 -16.87 5.23
CA LEU A 156 3.94 -16.82 5.11
C LEU A 156 3.25 -16.42 6.41
N GLU A 157 3.66 -17.00 7.53
CA GLU A 157 3.11 -16.67 8.85
C GLU A 157 3.28 -15.19 9.20
N ARG A 158 4.46 -14.62 8.92
CA ARG A 158 4.71 -13.18 9.15
C ARG A 158 3.91 -12.28 8.23
N ALA A 159 3.72 -12.67 6.97
CA ALA A 159 2.90 -11.92 6.03
C ALA A 159 1.40 -12.01 6.34
N ALA A 160 0.94 -13.14 6.89
CA ALA A 160 -0.47 -13.43 7.12
C ALA A 160 -1.17 -12.37 7.98
N SER A 161 -0.56 -11.92 9.08
CA SER A 161 -1.19 -10.98 10.00
C SER A 161 -1.56 -9.64 9.34
N VAL A 162 -0.74 -9.17 8.40
CA VAL A 162 -0.99 -7.94 7.64
C VAL A 162 -2.00 -8.21 6.53
N THR A 163 -1.79 -9.29 5.77
CA THR A 163 -2.69 -9.69 4.68
C THR A 163 -4.11 -9.92 5.19
N GLU A 164 -4.28 -10.64 6.29
CA GLU A 164 -5.59 -10.86 6.91
C GLU A 164 -6.31 -9.57 7.27
N SER A 165 -5.60 -8.55 7.74
CA SER A 165 -6.22 -7.27 8.07
C SER A 165 -6.68 -6.49 6.84
N TYR A 166 -5.97 -6.60 5.72
CA TYR A 166 -6.38 -6.05 4.44
C TYR A 166 -7.59 -6.78 3.88
N ASP A 167 -7.52 -8.10 3.82
CA ASP A 167 -8.59 -8.93 3.27
C ASP A 167 -9.89 -8.79 4.08
N ASP A 168 -9.78 -8.76 5.42
CA ASP A 168 -10.91 -8.53 6.30
C ASP A 168 -11.56 -7.15 6.07
N PHE A 169 -10.74 -6.12 5.86
CA PHE A 169 -11.27 -4.79 5.53
C PHE A 169 -11.86 -4.76 4.11
N ILE A 170 -11.16 -5.27 3.09
CA ILE A 170 -11.61 -5.26 1.69
C ILE A 170 -12.95 -6.01 1.55
N ASN A 171 -13.03 -7.23 2.07
CA ASN A 171 -14.25 -8.04 1.99
C ASN A 171 -15.43 -7.35 2.66
N TYR A 172 -15.21 -6.80 3.85
CA TYR A 172 -16.26 -6.06 4.57
C TYR A 172 -16.68 -4.78 3.84
N ALA A 173 -15.73 -4.05 3.28
CA ALA A 173 -16.00 -2.83 2.54
C ALA A 173 -16.72 -3.09 1.21
N GLN A 174 -16.43 -4.21 0.55
CA GLN A 174 -17.16 -4.64 -0.66
C GLN A 174 -18.61 -5.01 -0.33
N GLU A 175 -18.85 -5.79 0.71
CA GLU A 175 -20.19 -6.12 1.18
C GLU A 175 -20.98 -4.86 1.52
N TRP A 176 -20.33 -3.90 2.16
CA TRP A 176 -20.92 -2.64 2.51
C TRP A 176 -21.19 -1.74 1.28
N GLY A 177 -20.27 -1.72 0.30
CA GLY A 177 -20.33 -0.91 -0.92
C GLY A 177 -21.41 -1.33 -1.90
N THR A 178 -21.75 -2.61 -1.97
CA THR A 178 -22.78 -3.12 -2.89
C THR A 178 -24.20 -2.63 -2.58
N GLY A 179 -24.44 -2.04 -1.41
CA GLY A 179 -25.76 -1.60 -1.00
C GLY A 179 -25.92 -0.12 -0.67
N ASN A 180 -24.94 0.57 -0.11
CA ASN A 180 -25.20 1.80 0.64
C ASN A 180 -24.11 2.88 0.61
N MET A 181 -22.93 2.67 0.04
CA MET A 181 -21.77 3.52 0.30
C MET A 181 -21.94 4.98 -0.12
N TRP A 182 -22.79 5.25 -1.12
CA TRP A 182 -22.91 6.53 -1.78
C TRP A 182 -24.30 7.19 -1.64
N LYS A 183 -25.17 6.66 -0.80
CA LYS A 183 -26.48 7.26 -0.55
C LYS A 183 -26.37 8.38 0.50
N GLU A 184 -26.96 9.54 0.21
CA GLU A 184 -27.01 10.68 1.14
C GLU A 184 -27.66 10.34 2.50
N SER A 185 -28.52 9.35 2.55
CA SER A 185 -29.20 8.90 3.76
C SER A 185 -28.50 7.68 4.37
N TRP A 186 -27.41 7.89 5.00
CA TRP A 186 -26.65 6.90 5.77
C TRP A 186 -27.38 6.53 7.06
N LYS A 187 -28.19 5.55 7.02
CA LYS A 187 -28.59 4.82 8.22
C LYS A 187 -28.01 3.44 8.12
N ASP A 188 -27.29 3.00 9.17
CA ASP A 188 -26.96 1.60 9.32
C ASP A 188 -28.26 0.84 9.12
N SER A 189 -28.36 0.00 8.08
CA SER A 189 -29.58 -0.76 7.85
C SER A 189 -29.65 -1.81 8.94
N GLU A 190 -30.74 -1.86 9.68
CA GLU A 190 -31.00 -2.91 10.67
C GLU A 190 -30.99 -4.32 10.08
N ALA A 191 -31.01 -4.43 8.75
CA ALA A 191 -31.05 -5.68 8.01
C ALA A 191 -29.66 -6.21 7.58
N SER A 192 -28.58 -5.42 7.69
CA SER A 192 -27.23 -5.87 7.36
C SER A 192 -26.36 -5.93 8.62
N ASN A 193 -25.62 -7.01 8.78
CA ASN A 193 -24.59 -7.12 9.82
C ASN A 193 -23.40 -6.17 9.61
N VAL A 194 -23.45 -5.34 8.56
CA VAL A 194 -22.40 -4.43 8.13
C VAL A 194 -22.71 -3.02 8.60
N THR A 195 -21.98 -2.54 9.58
CA THR A 195 -22.14 -1.19 10.12
C THR A 195 -20.99 -0.27 9.74
N ARG A 196 -21.26 1.03 9.66
CA ARG A 196 -20.24 2.06 9.42
C ARG A 196 -19.18 2.10 10.52
N LYS A 197 -19.57 1.82 11.76
CA LYS A 197 -18.66 1.77 12.90
C LYS A 197 -17.64 0.65 12.71
N GLU A 198 -18.10 -0.52 12.31
CA GLU A 198 -17.24 -1.67 12.07
C GLU A 198 -16.34 -1.48 10.85
N LEU A 199 -16.86 -0.89 9.77
CA LEU A 199 -16.09 -0.53 8.59
C LEU A 199 -14.90 0.38 8.95
N LYS A 200 -15.14 1.41 9.73
CA LYS A 200 -14.09 2.32 10.22
C LYS A 200 -13.10 1.61 11.14
N ARG A 201 -13.56 0.68 11.97
CA ARG A 201 -12.71 -0.12 12.85
C ARG A 201 -11.76 -1.01 12.05
N LYS A 202 -12.27 -1.67 11.01
CA LYS A 202 -11.47 -2.52 10.12
C LYS A 202 -10.45 -1.70 9.32
N LEU A 203 -10.84 -0.56 8.76
CA LEU A 203 -9.92 0.38 8.12
C LEU A 203 -8.79 0.80 9.09
N TYR A 204 -9.16 1.21 10.31
CA TYR A 204 -8.17 1.59 11.31
C TYR A 204 -7.18 0.46 11.63
N ARG A 205 -7.68 -0.78 11.75
CA ARG A 205 -6.82 -1.95 11.99
C ARG A 205 -5.87 -2.19 10.82
N ALA A 206 -6.35 -2.13 9.58
CA ALA A 206 -5.51 -2.28 8.41
C ALA A 206 -4.39 -1.22 8.38
N VAL A 207 -4.72 0.06 8.55
CA VAL A 207 -3.74 1.15 8.61
C VAL A 207 -2.75 0.99 9.78
N ALA A 208 -3.25 0.62 10.97
CA ALA A 208 -2.39 0.40 12.14
C ALA A 208 -1.40 -0.75 11.92
N ASN A 209 -1.86 -1.87 11.35
CA ASN A 209 -1.00 -3.02 11.04
C ASN A 209 0.09 -2.68 10.02
N VAL A 210 -0.23 -1.86 9.01
CA VAL A 210 0.77 -1.35 8.07
C VAL A 210 1.85 -0.54 8.79
N ASN A 211 1.43 0.42 9.63
CA ASN A 211 2.39 1.24 10.37
C ASN A 211 3.28 0.43 11.32
N ILE A 212 2.73 -0.62 11.94
CA ILE A 212 3.50 -1.54 12.79
C ILE A 212 4.49 -2.32 11.93
N LEU A 213 4.07 -2.82 10.78
CA LEU A 213 4.92 -3.57 9.86
C LEU A 213 6.09 -2.70 9.38
N GLU A 214 5.80 -1.52 8.83
CA GLU A 214 6.81 -0.59 8.31
C GLU A 214 7.79 -0.15 9.41
N GLY A 215 7.28 0.19 10.58
CA GLY A 215 8.13 0.51 11.72
C GLY A 215 9.04 -0.65 12.13
N CYS A 216 8.54 -1.89 12.08
CA CYS A 216 9.32 -3.07 12.41
C CYS A 216 10.39 -3.37 11.35
N LEU A 217 10.08 -3.21 10.06
CA LEU A 217 11.03 -3.41 8.95
C LEU A 217 12.21 -2.43 9.03
N LEU A 218 11.93 -1.16 9.33
CA LEU A 218 12.96 -0.13 9.44
C LEU A 218 13.87 -0.34 10.66
N TYR A 219 13.34 -0.85 11.77
CA TYR A 219 14.10 -1.08 13.00
C TYR A 219 14.96 -2.34 12.98
N THR A 220 14.60 -3.33 12.17
CA THR A 220 15.28 -4.63 12.14
C THR A 220 16.32 -4.76 11.03
N SER A 221 16.35 -3.84 10.09
CA SER A 221 17.38 -3.75 9.06
C SER A 221 18.50 -2.82 9.55
N PRO A 222 19.76 -3.33 9.70
CA PRO A 222 20.87 -2.44 10.05
C PRO A 222 21.02 -1.40 8.94
N SER A 223 20.98 -0.13 9.34
CA SER A 223 21.26 0.97 8.43
C SER A 223 22.71 0.86 7.96
N PRO A 224 23.04 1.20 6.71
CA PRO A 224 24.43 1.33 6.26
C PRO A 224 25.28 2.28 7.11
N ARG A 225 24.64 3.12 7.94
CA ARG A 225 25.32 4.00 8.90
C ARG A 225 25.68 3.32 10.21
N ASP A 226 25.10 2.14 10.50
CA ASP A 226 25.33 1.40 11.75
C ASP A 226 26.50 0.41 11.64
N THR A 227 27.15 0.36 10.48
CA THR A 227 28.32 -0.48 10.19
C THR A 227 29.63 0.30 10.10
N GLY A 228 29.69 1.47 10.74
CA GLY A 228 30.89 2.30 10.89
C GLY A 228 31.83 1.84 12.00
#